data_616ec6f222c57c19f68dcb2763206572
#
_entry.id   616ec6f222c57c19f68dcb2763206572
#
_cell.length_a   1.000
_cell.length_b   1.000
_cell.length_c   1.000
_cell.angle_alpha   90.00
_cell.angle_beta   90.00
_cell.angle_gamma   90.00
#
_symmetry.space_group_name_H-M   'P 1'
#
loop_
_entity.id
_entity.type
_entity.pdbx_description
1 polymer ?
#
loop_
_entity_poly.entity_id
_entity_poly.type
_entity_poly.pdbx_seq_one_letter_code
_entity_poly.pdbx_strand_id
1 'polypeptide(L)'
;MNKRSKKKDLKEKAKKETVEWVKALIYAVVAVVIIRLFVFQTMMVPTESMFPTIVPKDRLFVETITYQAREPEHGEIVVFWTPFVDKEAQKMLRPFDHFMNAFSPKEFDGHVMYVKRLVGQPGDEIELVRTEGNNGYSVLVNGETPDKLAGIEYSKAGIFTDPQFYRKMAYPDEYPGLSAQQEKFFEYYNSALDYRSAYKRVYDSMAVSEYAWYDEERDHVKLKVPDNCYFFMGDNSNHSFDSRYFGFVPEKNIVGGPLLIFWPFNHFGTVNSDLPADTEEP
;
A
#
# COMPACT_ATOMS: atom_id res chain seq x y z
N MET A 1 16.51 18.20 -67.07
CA MET A 1 16.14 18.35 -65.63
C MET A 1 17.34 17.94 -64.80
N ASN A 2 17.91 18.89 -64.07
CA ASN A 2 19.28 18.81 -63.54
C ASN A 2 19.35 17.91 -62.29
N LYS A 3 20.25 16.92 -62.25
CA LYS A 3 20.48 16.00 -61.12
C LYS A 3 20.64 16.73 -59.75
N ARG A 4 21.11 17.98 -59.75
CA ARG A 4 21.24 18.82 -58.58
C ARG A 4 19.93 19.27 -57.97
N SER A 5 18.91 19.59 -58.80
CA SER A 5 17.58 19.97 -58.38
C SER A 5 16.85 18.79 -57.69
N LYS A 6 16.84 17.60 -58.30
CA LYS A 6 16.28 16.40 -57.69
C LYS A 6 16.86 16.04 -56.32
N LYS A 7 18.18 16.27 -56.16
CA LYS A 7 18.87 15.95 -54.87
C LYS A 7 18.52 16.99 -53.80
N LYS A 8 18.18 18.23 -54.17
CA LYS A 8 17.75 19.28 -53.24
C LYS A 8 16.31 19.02 -52.78
N ASP A 9 15.41 18.69 -53.73
CA ASP A 9 14.02 18.36 -53.43
C ASP A 9 13.88 17.12 -52.55
N LEU A 10 14.72 16.08 -52.77
CA LEU A 10 14.78 14.88 -51.91
C LEU A 10 15.26 15.22 -50.49
N LYS A 11 16.24 16.10 -50.35
CA LYS A 11 16.72 16.51 -49.01
C LYS A 11 15.68 17.36 -48.25
N GLU A 12 14.97 18.24 -48.94
CA GLU A 12 13.90 19.05 -48.35
C GLU A 12 12.71 18.17 -47.93
N LYS A 13 12.36 17.19 -48.76
CA LYS A 13 11.30 16.21 -48.44
C LYS A 13 11.68 15.36 -47.24
N ALA A 14 12.90 14.81 -47.20
CA ALA A 14 13.40 14.04 -46.08
C ALA A 14 13.45 14.89 -44.80
N LYS A 15 13.85 16.17 -44.91
CA LYS A 15 13.86 17.08 -43.73
C LYS A 15 12.45 17.37 -43.22
N LYS A 16 11.46 17.55 -44.09
CA LYS A 16 10.05 17.71 -43.68
C LYS A 16 9.54 16.45 -43.00
N GLU A 17 9.74 15.29 -43.60
CA GLU A 17 9.37 14.01 -43.00
C GLU A 17 9.99 13.82 -41.62
N THR A 18 11.30 14.08 -41.47
CA THR A 18 11.98 14.01 -40.17
C THR A 18 11.35 14.93 -39.12
N VAL A 19 10.99 16.17 -39.49
CA VAL A 19 10.35 17.13 -38.60
C VAL A 19 8.95 16.65 -38.20
N GLU A 20 8.20 16.03 -39.09
CA GLU A 20 6.87 15.48 -38.82
C GLU A 20 6.98 14.28 -37.86
N TRP A 21 7.95 13.39 -38.09
CA TRP A 21 8.24 12.27 -37.14
C TRP A 21 8.64 12.76 -35.74
N VAL A 22 9.48 13.80 -35.65
CA VAL A 22 9.86 14.39 -34.38
C VAL A 22 8.66 15.00 -33.65
N LYS A 23 7.80 15.71 -34.37
CA LYS A 23 6.54 16.24 -33.81
C LYS A 23 5.61 15.12 -33.32
N ALA A 24 5.43 14.09 -34.13
CA ALA A 24 4.61 12.93 -33.73
C ALA A 24 5.17 12.24 -32.47
N LEU A 25 6.48 12.09 -32.37
CA LEU A 25 7.14 11.56 -31.18
C LEU A 25 6.91 12.44 -29.94
N ILE A 26 7.03 13.77 -30.10
CA ILE A 26 6.76 14.71 -29.00
C ILE A 26 5.30 14.58 -28.53
N TYR A 27 4.33 14.57 -29.47
CA TYR A 27 2.93 14.38 -29.11
C TYR A 27 2.67 13.04 -28.43
N ALA A 28 3.30 11.96 -28.90
CA ALA A 28 3.19 10.65 -28.26
C ALA A 28 3.75 10.67 -26.83
N VAL A 29 4.91 11.28 -26.62
CA VAL A 29 5.52 11.43 -25.27
C VAL A 29 4.61 12.25 -24.35
N VAL A 30 4.11 13.39 -24.83
CA VAL A 30 3.18 14.23 -24.05
C VAL A 30 1.90 13.47 -23.71
N ALA A 31 1.33 12.73 -24.66
CA ALA A 31 0.15 11.91 -24.40
C ALA A 31 0.41 10.82 -23.36
N VAL A 32 1.54 10.11 -23.46
CA VAL A 32 1.96 9.11 -22.46
C VAL A 32 2.13 9.73 -21.07
N VAL A 33 2.75 10.92 -21.00
CA VAL A 33 2.92 11.62 -19.71
C VAL A 33 1.56 12.01 -19.13
N ILE A 34 0.63 12.53 -19.93
CA ILE A 34 -0.72 12.90 -19.49
C ILE A 34 -1.48 11.66 -18.98
N ILE A 35 -1.52 10.59 -19.79
CA ILE A 35 -2.20 9.35 -19.42
C ILE A 35 -1.63 8.83 -18.09
N ARG A 36 -0.33 8.87 -17.94
CA ARG A 36 0.35 8.39 -16.74
C ARG A 36 0.10 9.26 -15.50
N LEU A 37 0.02 10.57 -15.65
CA LEU A 37 -0.23 11.47 -14.51
C LEU A 37 -1.67 11.41 -14.02
N PHE A 38 -2.62 11.10 -14.89
CA PHE A 38 -4.04 11.23 -14.57
C PHE A 38 -4.85 9.93 -14.65
N VAL A 39 -4.32 8.87 -15.27
CA VAL A 39 -5.11 7.66 -15.54
C VAL A 39 -4.49 6.41 -14.98
N PHE A 40 -3.18 6.20 -15.18
CA PHE A 40 -2.52 4.98 -14.76
C PHE A 40 -1.14 5.24 -14.16
N GLN A 41 -0.86 4.56 -13.07
CA GLN A 41 0.48 4.43 -12.54
C GLN A 41 0.96 2.98 -12.68
N THR A 42 2.26 2.77 -12.57
CA THR A 42 2.82 1.42 -12.55
C THR A 42 3.64 1.25 -11.29
N MET A 43 3.50 0.10 -10.65
CA MET A 43 4.33 -0.27 -9.51
C MET A 43 4.84 -1.71 -9.65
N MET A 44 5.95 -1.99 -9.00
CA MET A 44 6.46 -3.34 -8.78
C MET A 44 6.21 -3.70 -7.31
N VAL A 45 5.76 -4.92 -7.08
CA VAL A 45 5.57 -5.48 -5.74
C VAL A 45 6.85 -6.21 -5.31
N PRO A 46 7.63 -5.66 -4.36
CA PRO A 46 8.90 -6.27 -3.98
C PRO A 46 8.77 -7.34 -2.90
N THR A 47 7.66 -7.37 -2.16
CA THR A 47 7.49 -8.17 -0.94
C THR A 47 6.32 -9.14 -1.04
N GLU A 48 6.30 -10.11 -0.13
CA GLU A 48 5.26 -11.15 -0.03
C GLU A 48 4.01 -10.70 0.74
N SER A 49 3.90 -9.43 1.10
CA SER A 49 2.86 -8.95 2.02
C SER A 49 1.42 -9.15 1.54
N MET A 50 1.22 -9.36 0.24
CA MET A 50 -0.08 -9.61 -0.39
C MET A 50 -0.21 -11.04 -0.95
N PHE A 51 0.76 -11.92 -0.63
CA PHE A 51 0.66 -13.32 -1.02
C PHE A 51 -0.55 -13.98 -0.32
N PRO A 52 -1.32 -14.84 -0.98
CA PRO A 52 -1.13 -15.34 -2.35
C PRO A 52 -1.75 -14.45 -3.45
N THR A 53 -2.49 -13.41 -3.11
CA THR A 53 -3.27 -12.59 -4.06
C THR A 53 -2.38 -11.86 -5.06
N ILE A 54 -1.25 -11.30 -4.60
CA ILE A 54 -0.23 -10.67 -5.44
C ILE A 54 1.14 -11.24 -5.02
N VAL A 55 1.91 -11.66 -6.01
CA VAL A 55 3.19 -12.36 -5.80
C VAL A 55 4.35 -11.38 -5.94
N PRO A 56 5.46 -11.58 -5.20
CA PRO A 56 6.67 -10.77 -5.38
C PRO A 56 7.17 -10.73 -6.81
N LYS A 57 7.59 -9.55 -7.26
CA LYS A 57 8.03 -9.20 -8.63
C LYS A 57 6.90 -8.96 -9.63
N ASP A 58 5.64 -9.11 -9.25
CA ASP A 58 4.52 -8.66 -10.06
C ASP A 58 4.63 -7.17 -10.33
N ARG A 59 4.30 -6.78 -11.56
CA ARG A 59 4.18 -5.39 -11.97
C ARG A 59 2.74 -5.09 -12.29
N LEU A 60 2.22 -4.09 -11.61
CA LEU A 60 0.82 -3.71 -11.65
C LEU A 60 0.63 -2.44 -12.46
N PHE A 61 -0.42 -2.42 -13.27
CA PHE A 61 -1.07 -1.16 -13.64
C PHE A 61 -2.06 -0.79 -12.54
N VAL A 62 -1.89 0.41 -12.01
CA VAL A 62 -2.74 1.00 -10.99
C VAL A 62 -3.57 2.08 -11.66
N GLU A 63 -4.87 1.94 -11.64
CA GLU A 63 -5.77 2.99 -12.11
C GLU A 63 -6.03 4.00 -10.99
N THR A 64 -6.15 5.28 -11.33
CA THR A 64 -6.24 6.37 -10.36
C THR A 64 -7.58 7.10 -10.39
N ILE A 65 -8.52 6.65 -11.20
CA ILE A 65 -9.77 7.37 -11.46
C ILE A 65 -10.88 6.93 -10.51
N THR A 66 -10.96 5.64 -10.22
CA THR A 66 -12.08 5.05 -9.44
C THR A 66 -12.24 5.74 -8.10
N TYR A 67 -11.16 5.90 -7.36
CA TYR A 67 -11.22 6.49 -6.00
C TYR A 67 -11.24 8.03 -6.00
N GLN A 68 -11.25 8.66 -7.17
CA GLN A 68 -11.65 10.07 -7.31
C GLN A 68 -13.18 10.22 -7.39
N ALA A 69 -13.89 9.17 -7.77
CA ALA A 69 -15.33 9.17 -7.96
C ALA A 69 -16.11 8.49 -6.81
N ARG A 70 -15.48 7.56 -6.10
CA ARG A 70 -16.05 6.87 -4.95
C ARG A 70 -14.96 6.51 -3.93
N GLU A 71 -15.37 6.26 -2.73
CA GLU A 71 -14.49 5.70 -1.69
C GLU A 71 -14.19 4.21 -1.97
N PRO A 72 -13.01 3.71 -1.55
CA PRO A 72 -12.72 2.29 -1.58
C PRO A 72 -13.60 1.52 -0.57
N GLU A 73 -14.02 0.31 -0.94
CA GLU A 73 -14.88 -0.57 -0.13
C GLU A 73 -14.07 -1.61 0.65
N HIS A 74 -14.64 -2.14 1.73
CA HIS A 74 -14.03 -3.22 2.50
C HIS A 74 -13.61 -4.39 1.60
N GLY A 75 -12.40 -4.90 1.83
CA GLY A 75 -11.84 -6.00 1.08
C GLY A 75 -11.26 -5.63 -0.28
N GLU A 76 -11.42 -4.41 -0.77
CA GLU A 76 -10.72 -3.97 -1.98
C GLU A 76 -9.22 -3.85 -1.74
N ILE A 77 -8.45 -4.18 -2.78
CA ILE A 77 -7.00 -4.00 -2.78
C ILE A 77 -6.71 -2.58 -3.26
N VAL A 78 -5.98 -1.84 -2.44
CA VAL A 78 -5.73 -0.42 -2.67
C VAL A 78 -4.23 -0.14 -2.68
N VAL A 79 -3.82 0.73 -3.59
CA VAL A 79 -2.47 1.29 -3.66
C VAL A 79 -2.49 2.69 -3.05
N PHE A 80 -1.56 2.95 -2.15
CA PHE A 80 -1.44 4.22 -1.45
C PHE A 80 0.01 4.60 -1.17
N TRP A 81 0.29 5.89 -1.04
CA TRP A 81 1.56 6.39 -0.54
C TRP A 81 1.66 6.13 0.96
N THR A 82 2.78 5.57 1.39
CA THR A 82 3.00 5.36 2.83
C THR A 82 2.86 6.67 3.61
N PRO A 83 2.26 6.68 4.81
CA PRO A 83 2.17 7.89 5.63
C PRO A 83 3.53 8.29 6.26
N PHE A 84 4.59 7.59 5.93
CA PHE A 84 5.96 7.77 6.41
C PHE A 84 6.97 7.50 5.30
N VAL A 85 8.21 7.95 5.49
CA VAL A 85 9.34 7.67 4.59
C VAL A 85 9.92 6.30 4.92
N ASP A 86 9.83 5.37 3.97
CA ASP A 86 10.37 4.01 4.09
C ASP A 86 11.69 3.88 3.31
N LYS A 87 12.82 4.04 4.02
CA LYS A 87 14.16 3.99 3.43
C LYS A 87 14.54 2.59 2.93
N GLU A 88 14.03 1.53 3.56
CA GLU A 88 14.34 0.16 3.12
C GLU A 88 13.54 -0.19 1.86
N ALA A 89 12.26 0.13 1.82
CA ALA A 89 11.48 -0.05 0.61
C ALA A 89 12.01 0.78 -0.56
N GLN A 90 12.52 2.00 -0.30
CA GLN A 90 13.19 2.79 -1.34
C GLN A 90 14.39 2.09 -1.96
N LYS A 91 15.20 1.38 -1.17
CA LYS A 91 16.37 0.61 -1.68
C LYS A 91 15.95 -0.55 -2.57
N MET A 92 14.72 -1.06 -2.44
CA MET A 92 14.19 -2.13 -3.26
C MET A 92 13.68 -1.64 -4.62
N LEU A 93 13.48 -0.32 -4.78
CA LEU A 93 13.05 0.28 -6.04
C LEU A 93 14.13 0.15 -7.11
N ARG A 94 13.72 -0.15 -8.34
CA ARG A 94 14.63 -0.19 -9.49
C ARG A 94 14.81 1.22 -10.08
N PRO A 95 15.85 1.46 -10.88
CA PRO A 95 16.09 2.76 -11.52
C PRO A 95 14.87 3.32 -12.28
N PHE A 96 14.10 2.43 -12.91
CA PHE A 96 12.86 2.83 -13.59
C PHE A 96 11.80 3.33 -12.60
N ASP A 97 11.64 2.68 -11.45
CA ASP A 97 10.67 3.05 -10.43
C ASP A 97 11.08 4.38 -9.76
N HIS A 98 12.39 4.59 -9.52
CA HIS A 98 12.93 5.89 -9.07
C HIS A 98 12.68 7.01 -10.09
N PHE A 99 12.93 6.75 -11.38
CA PHE A 99 12.62 7.71 -12.43
C PHE A 99 11.13 8.07 -12.46
N MET A 100 10.31 7.08 -12.22
CA MET A 100 8.87 7.29 -12.22
C MET A 100 8.37 8.04 -10.98
N ASN A 101 8.99 7.83 -9.82
CA ASN A 101 8.69 8.57 -8.59
C ASN A 101 9.09 10.06 -8.69
N ALA A 102 10.00 10.43 -9.59
CA ALA A 102 10.31 11.83 -9.86
C ALA A 102 9.11 12.66 -10.37
N PHE A 103 8.06 12.00 -10.84
CA PHE A 103 6.80 12.63 -11.27
C PHE A 103 5.69 12.56 -10.21
N SER A 104 6.01 12.06 -9.01
CA SER A 104 5.06 11.99 -7.90
C SER A 104 4.77 13.38 -7.31
N PRO A 105 3.62 13.58 -6.66
CA PRO A 105 3.35 14.81 -5.95
C PRO A 105 4.44 15.11 -4.90
N LYS A 106 4.86 16.36 -4.80
CA LYS A 106 5.97 16.78 -3.92
C LYS A 106 5.74 16.45 -2.44
N GLU A 107 4.49 16.35 -2.01
CA GLU A 107 4.15 15.99 -0.64
C GLU A 107 4.52 14.54 -0.29
N PHE A 108 4.71 13.68 -1.30
CA PHE A 108 5.14 12.29 -1.15
C PHE A 108 6.60 12.06 -1.54
N ASP A 109 7.41 13.13 -1.60
CA ASP A 109 8.84 12.99 -1.85
C ASP A 109 9.49 12.12 -0.77
N GLY A 110 10.17 11.06 -1.20
CA GLY A 110 10.76 10.06 -0.32
C GLY A 110 9.80 9.00 0.23
N HIS A 111 8.50 9.09 -0.04
CA HIS A 111 7.55 8.04 0.28
C HIS A 111 7.57 6.95 -0.80
N VAL A 112 7.02 5.78 -0.49
CA VAL A 112 6.86 4.66 -1.43
C VAL A 112 5.39 4.27 -1.52
N MET A 113 5.02 3.63 -2.62
CA MET A 113 3.68 3.08 -2.76
C MET A 113 3.61 1.70 -2.12
N TYR A 114 2.61 1.49 -1.28
CA TYR A 114 2.21 0.19 -0.76
C TYR A 114 0.94 -0.28 -1.44
N VAL A 115 0.79 -1.59 -1.53
CA VAL A 115 -0.45 -2.26 -1.91
C VAL A 115 -0.92 -3.12 -0.76
N LYS A 116 -2.16 -2.91 -0.30
CA LYS A 116 -2.76 -3.62 0.83
C LYS A 116 -4.26 -3.76 0.62
N ARG A 117 -4.89 -4.60 1.42
CA ARG A 117 -6.35 -4.78 1.45
C ARG A 117 -6.97 -3.78 2.43
N LEU A 118 -8.05 -3.14 2.02
CA LEU A 118 -8.82 -2.25 2.88
C LEU A 118 -9.63 -3.06 3.89
N VAL A 119 -9.41 -2.76 5.14
CA VAL A 119 -10.12 -3.38 6.27
C VAL A 119 -11.10 -2.40 6.89
N GLY A 120 -10.70 -1.14 7.10
CA GLY A 120 -11.56 -0.15 7.73
C GLY A 120 -11.64 1.16 6.97
N GLN A 121 -12.87 1.66 6.83
CA GLN A 121 -13.22 2.96 6.28
C GLN A 121 -13.35 4.01 7.38
N PRO A 122 -13.39 5.32 7.04
CA PRO A 122 -13.62 6.37 8.03
C PRO A 122 -14.82 6.10 8.93
N GLY A 123 -14.62 6.17 10.24
CA GLY A 123 -15.66 5.95 11.25
C GLY A 123 -15.89 4.51 11.69
N ASP A 124 -15.30 3.52 11.00
CA ASP A 124 -15.44 2.12 11.37
C ASP A 124 -14.78 1.79 12.72
N GLU A 125 -15.38 0.87 13.44
CA GLU A 125 -14.77 0.19 14.58
C GLU A 125 -14.16 -1.15 14.12
N ILE A 126 -12.87 -1.35 14.36
CA ILE A 126 -12.15 -2.56 13.98
C ILE A 126 -11.72 -3.30 15.24
N GLU A 127 -11.93 -4.60 15.24
CA GLU A 127 -11.47 -5.52 16.28
C GLU A 127 -10.76 -6.72 15.64
N LEU A 128 -9.67 -7.16 16.24
CA LEU A 128 -9.01 -8.42 15.92
C LEU A 128 -9.34 -9.42 17.02
N VAL A 129 -10.21 -10.36 16.69
CA VAL A 129 -10.71 -11.36 17.64
C VAL A 129 -10.03 -12.69 17.39
N ARG A 130 -9.60 -13.36 18.44
CA ARG A 130 -9.00 -14.71 18.33
C ARG A 130 -10.00 -15.69 17.75
N THR A 131 -9.56 -16.42 16.74
CA THR A 131 -10.38 -17.49 16.13
C THR A 131 -10.35 -18.73 17.05
N GLU A 132 -11.52 -19.25 17.38
CA GLU A 132 -11.63 -20.46 18.20
C GLU A 132 -10.97 -21.66 17.50
N GLY A 133 -10.09 -22.35 18.20
CA GLY A 133 -9.43 -23.57 17.71
C GLY A 133 -8.20 -23.30 16.84
N ASN A 134 -7.84 -22.06 16.59
CA ASN A 134 -6.69 -21.65 15.80
C ASN A 134 -5.89 -20.58 16.56
N ASN A 135 -4.60 -20.41 16.22
CA ASN A 135 -3.76 -19.36 16.82
C ASN A 135 -3.88 -18.01 16.09
N GLY A 136 -4.83 -17.89 15.17
CA GLY A 136 -5.06 -16.72 14.35
C GLY A 136 -6.07 -15.74 14.93
N TYR A 137 -6.26 -14.65 14.17
CA TYR A 137 -7.24 -13.61 14.45
C TYR A 137 -8.13 -13.41 13.23
N SER A 138 -9.42 -13.22 13.47
CA SER A 138 -10.37 -12.72 12.48
C SER A 138 -10.61 -11.23 12.69
N VAL A 139 -10.93 -10.52 11.64
CA VAL A 139 -11.26 -9.09 11.69
C VAL A 139 -12.77 -8.93 11.81
N LEU A 140 -13.18 -8.14 12.79
CA LEU A 140 -14.54 -7.60 12.85
C LEU A 140 -14.49 -6.12 12.49
N VAL A 141 -15.44 -5.70 11.69
CA VAL A 141 -15.69 -4.30 11.36
C VAL A 141 -17.12 -3.99 11.79
N ASN A 142 -17.28 -3.04 12.72
CA ASN A 142 -18.58 -2.72 13.31
C ASN A 142 -19.29 -3.94 13.93
N GLY A 143 -18.51 -4.88 14.47
CA GLY A 143 -19.00 -6.10 15.13
C GLY A 143 -19.27 -7.28 14.20
N GLU A 144 -19.11 -7.16 12.89
CA GLU A 144 -19.32 -8.22 11.90
C GLU A 144 -18.09 -8.38 11.00
N THR A 145 -17.87 -9.57 10.47
CA THR A 145 -16.81 -9.79 9.46
C THR A 145 -17.39 -9.49 8.07
N PRO A 146 -16.86 -8.49 7.35
CA PRO A 146 -17.26 -8.23 5.97
C PRO A 146 -17.03 -9.46 5.07
N ASP A 147 -17.93 -9.75 4.14
CA ASP A 147 -17.86 -10.94 3.26
C ASP A 147 -16.51 -11.07 2.54
N LYS A 148 -15.98 -9.97 2.05
CA LYS A 148 -14.68 -9.94 1.33
C LYS A 148 -13.46 -10.10 2.25
N LEU A 149 -13.64 -10.05 3.56
CA LEU A 149 -12.61 -10.31 4.58
C LEU A 149 -12.81 -11.66 5.25
N ALA A 150 -13.95 -12.30 5.02
CA ALA A 150 -14.24 -13.63 5.52
C ALA A 150 -13.24 -14.65 4.95
N GLY A 151 -12.64 -15.47 5.81
CA GLY A 151 -11.63 -16.45 5.41
C GLY A 151 -10.19 -15.94 5.41
N ILE A 152 -9.95 -14.64 5.64
CA ILE A 152 -8.60 -14.16 5.93
C ILE A 152 -8.30 -14.34 7.40
N GLU A 153 -7.32 -15.18 7.71
CA GLU A 153 -6.82 -15.35 9.06
C GLU A 153 -5.50 -14.61 9.25
N TYR A 154 -5.43 -13.84 10.31
CA TYR A 154 -4.24 -13.08 10.65
C TYR A 154 -3.52 -13.77 11.81
N SER A 155 -2.32 -14.25 11.59
CA SER A 155 -1.53 -14.93 12.61
C SER A 155 -0.96 -13.99 13.69
N LYS A 156 -0.93 -12.69 13.44
CA LYS A 156 -0.40 -11.67 14.35
C LYS A 156 -1.34 -10.48 14.45
N ALA A 157 -1.59 -10.06 15.68
CA ALA A 157 -2.37 -8.86 15.95
C ALA A 157 -1.61 -7.58 15.53
N GLY A 158 -0.30 -7.55 15.67
CA GLY A 158 0.49 -6.32 15.49
C GLY A 158 0.50 -5.44 16.74
N ILE A 159 1.18 -4.32 16.68
CA ILE A 159 1.38 -3.45 17.85
C ILE A 159 0.09 -2.75 18.27
N PHE A 160 -0.64 -2.19 17.28
CA PHE A 160 -1.82 -1.38 17.55
C PHE A 160 -3.09 -2.17 17.84
N THR A 161 -3.05 -3.46 17.63
CA THR A 161 -4.18 -4.36 17.87
C THR A 161 -3.84 -5.45 18.89
N ASP A 162 -2.63 -5.38 19.50
CA ASP A 162 -2.21 -6.34 20.53
C ASP A 162 -2.71 -5.90 21.90
N PRO A 163 -3.60 -6.67 22.55
CA PRO A 163 -4.06 -6.39 23.91
C PRO A 163 -2.94 -6.22 24.92
N GLN A 164 -1.87 -7.03 24.81
CA GLN A 164 -0.74 -6.96 25.73
C GLN A 164 0.02 -5.63 25.61
N PHE A 165 0.08 -5.05 24.41
CA PHE A 165 0.69 -3.74 24.22
C PHE A 165 -0.08 -2.66 25.00
N TYR A 166 -1.41 -2.65 24.87
CA TYR A 166 -2.26 -1.68 25.59
C TYR A 166 -2.26 -1.88 27.10
N ARG A 167 -2.25 -3.14 27.58
CA ARG A 167 -2.07 -3.43 29.01
C ARG A 167 -0.77 -2.87 29.56
N LYS A 168 0.34 -3.07 28.85
CA LYS A 168 1.65 -2.53 29.25
C LYS A 168 1.66 -1.01 29.31
N MET A 169 0.89 -0.38 28.44
CA MET A 169 0.75 1.08 28.43
C MET A 169 -0.16 1.60 29.53
N ALA A 170 -1.26 0.90 29.80
CA ALA A 170 -2.21 1.27 30.84
C ALA A 170 -1.65 1.03 32.25
N TYR A 171 -0.81 -0.01 32.38
CA TYR A 171 -0.24 -0.44 33.67
C TYR A 171 1.28 -0.62 33.59
N PRO A 172 2.05 0.46 33.36
CA PRO A 172 3.50 0.37 33.12
C PRO A 172 4.28 -0.22 34.30
N ASP A 173 3.79 -0.08 35.52
CA ASP A 173 4.42 -0.62 36.75
C ASP A 173 4.32 -2.14 36.84
N GLU A 174 3.29 -2.74 36.23
CA GLU A 174 3.10 -4.20 36.21
C GLU A 174 3.92 -4.86 35.08
N TYR A 175 4.30 -4.09 34.06
CA TYR A 175 5.04 -4.57 32.90
C TYR A 175 6.27 -3.70 32.62
N PRO A 176 7.33 -3.79 33.44
CA PRO A 176 8.54 -3.00 33.25
C PRO A 176 9.24 -3.40 31.95
N GLY A 177 9.11 -2.55 30.96
CA GLY A 177 9.78 -2.68 29.65
C GLY A 177 9.02 -3.50 28.61
N LEU A 178 9.24 -3.14 27.34
CA LEU A 178 8.87 -3.97 26.19
C LEU A 178 9.63 -5.29 26.26
N SER A 179 9.03 -6.39 25.81
CA SER A 179 9.78 -7.65 25.73
C SER A 179 11.01 -7.46 24.83
N ALA A 180 12.11 -8.18 25.16
CA ALA A 180 13.34 -8.12 24.35
C ALA A 180 13.11 -8.42 22.86
N GLN A 181 12.02 -9.12 22.53
CA GLN A 181 11.61 -9.42 21.17
C GLN A 181 10.92 -8.23 20.50
N GLN A 182 10.17 -7.44 21.26
CA GLN A 182 9.57 -6.19 20.81
C GLN A 182 10.63 -5.10 20.67
N GLU A 183 11.60 -5.02 21.58
CA GLU A 183 12.75 -4.10 21.46
C GLU A 183 13.57 -4.40 20.20
N LYS A 184 13.90 -5.68 19.93
CA LYS A 184 14.59 -6.09 18.70
C LYS A 184 13.78 -5.78 17.44
N PHE A 185 12.48 -5.96 17.50
CA PHE A 185 11.58 -5.60 16.40
C PHE A 185 11.60 -4.08 16.18
N PHE A 186 11.52 -3.28 17.23
CA PHE A 186 11.64 -1.83 17.17
C PHE A 186 13.03 -1.37 16.73
N GLU A 187 14.12 -2.02 17.17
CA GLU A 187 15.47 -1.72 16.70
C GLU A 187 15.62 -2.00 15.20
N TYR A 188 15.14 -3.15 14.74
CA TYR A 188 15.15 -3.51 13.32
C TYR A 188 14.40 -2.47 12.47
N TYR A 189 13.19 -2.10 12.86
CA TYR A 189 12.40 -1.10 12.16
C TYR A 189 12.88 0.33 12.40
N ASN A 190 13.43 0.67 13.55
CA ASN A 190 14.02 1.98 13.82
C ASN A 190 15.28 2.25 12.98
N SER A 191 16.00 1.22 12.58
CA SER A 191 17.13 1.37 11.65
C SER A 191 16.68 1.53 10.19
N ALA A 192 15.52 1.00 9.85
CA ALA A 192 14.99 0.93 8.49
C ALA A 192 14.10 2.13 8.12
N LEU A 193 13.38 2.67 9.09
CA LEU A 193 12.39 3.73 8.91
C LEU A 193 12.86 4.97 9.68
N ASP A 194 12.54 6.17 9.21
CA ASP A 194 12.51 7.35 10.08
C ASP A 194 11.26 7.24 10.97
N TYR A 195 11.21 6.13 11.66
CA TYR A 195 10.06 5.58 12.34
C TYR A 195 9.69 6.40 13.58
N ARG A 196 10.69 7.00 14.24
CA ARG A 196 10.42 7.79 15.46
C ARG A 196 9.48 8.95 15.20
N SER A 197 9.60 9.62 14.04
CA SER A 197 8.73 10.75 13.73
C SER A 197 7.37 10.33 13.19
N ALA A 198 7.31 9.23 12.44
CA ALA A 198 6.05 8.67 11.96
C ALA A 198 5.30 7.92 13.06
N TYR A 199 6.00 7.08 13.81
CA TYR A 199 5.45 6.35 14.95
C TYR A 199 4.98 7.29 16.05
N LYS A 200 5.77 8.31 16.39
CA LYS A 200 5.35 9.30 17.37
C LYS A 200 4.10 10.05 16.92
N ARG A 201 3.97 10.38 15.64
CA ARG A 201 2.76 11.03 15.11
C ARG A 201 1.56 10.10 15.12
N VAL A 202 1.75 8.84 14.74
CA VAL A 202 0.69 7.82 14.79
C VAL A 202 0.37 7.49 16.24
N TYR A 203 1.36 7.32 17.08
CA TYR A 203 1.21 7.08 18.52
C TYR A 203 0.62 8.28 19.24
N ASP A 204 1.06 9.50 18.95
CA ASP A 204 0.49 10.71 19.50
C ASP A 204 -0.91 11.00 18.92
N SER A 205 -1.23 10.56 17.70
CA SER A 205 -2.56 10.64 17.10
C SER A 205 -3.49 9.52 17.55
N MET A 206 -2.96 8.35 17.83
CA MET A 206 -3.65 7.28 18.55
C MET A 206 -3.57 7.51 20.05
N ALA A 207 -2.90 8.61 20.48
CA ALA A 207 -2.65 8.87 21.86
C ALA A 207 -3.90 8.60 22.65
N VAL A 208 -3.99 7.34 22.80
CA VAL A 208 -4.48 6.75 24.00
C VAL A 208 -5.77 7.38 24.37
N SER A 209 -6.79 7.31 23.52
CA SER A 209 -8.14 7.44 24.02
C SER A 209 -9.20 7.73 22.97
N GLU A 210 -8.88 8.43 21.87
CA GLU A 210 -9.92 8.82 20.93
C GLU A 210 -10.18 7.74 19.87
N TYR A 211 -9.10 7.02 19.46
CA TYR A 211 -9.17 6.09 18.32
C TYR A 211 -8.79 4.66 18.66
N ALA A 212 -8.35 4.38 19.89
CA ALA A 212 -8.03 3.02 20.30
C ALA A 212 -8.28 2.84 21.79
N TRP A 213 -8.95 1.78 22.16
CA TRP A 213 -9.18 1.40 23.56
C TRP A 213 -9.10 -0.09 23.76
N TYR A 214 -8.73 -0.48 24.95
CA TYR A 214 -8.67 -1.86 25.37
C TYR A 214 -9.96 -2.27 26.08
N ASP A 215 -10.58 -3.32 25.58
CA ASP A 215 -11.74 -3.96 26.21
C ASP A 215 -11.23 -5.05 27.16
N GLU A 216 -11.25 -4.76 28.46
CA GLU A 216 -10.75 -5.68 29.51
C GLU A 216 -11.62 -6.94 29.63
N GLU A 217 -12.93 -6.85 29.36
CA GLU A 217 -13.85 -7.98 29.50
C GLU A 217 -13.59 -9.04 28.42
N ARG A 218 -13.24 -8.58 27.24
CA ARG A 218 -13.05 -9.44 26.07
C ARG A 218 -11.59 -9.70 25.71
N ASP A 219 -10.66 -9.04 26.40
CA ASP A 219 -9.21 -9.14 26.15
C ASP A 219 -8.83 -8.81 24.70
N HIS A 220 -9.38 -7.75 24.14
CA HIS A 220 -9.02 -7.29 22.81
C HIS A 220 -9.01 -5.76 22.69
N VAL A 221 -8.42 -5.28 21.60
CA VAL A 221 -8.33 -3.85 21.29
C VAL A 221 -9.38 -3.52 20.24
N LYS A 222 -10.09 -2.43 20.48
CA LYS A 222 -10.98 -1.79 19.50
C LYS A 222 -10.28 -0.56 18.94
N LEU A 223 -10.33 -0.42 17.62
CA LEU A 223 -9.83 0.76 16.90
C LEU A 223 -11.00 1.44 16.24
N LYS A 224 -11.10 2.75 16.37
CA LYS A 224 -11.99 3.57 15.56
C LYS A 224 -11.18 4.27 14.49
N VAL A 225 -11.51 4.03 13.23
CA VAL A 225 -10.84 4.69 12.11
C VAL A 225 -11.20 6.19 12.12
N PRO A 226 -10.21 7.11 12.18
CA PRO A 226 -10.48 8.55 12.15
C PRO A 226 -11.16 8.96 10.85
N ASP A 227 -11.87 10.09 10.89
CA ASP A 227 -12.39 10.73 9.68
C ASP A 227 -11.24 10.99 8.69
N ASN A 228 -11.51 10.79 7.39
CA ASN A 228 -10.55 10.92 6.30
C ASN A 228 -9.31 10.00 6.42
N CYS A 229 -9.43 8.87 7.12
CA CYS A 229 -8.39 7.85 7.21
C CYS A 229 -8.94 6.47 6.89
N TYR A 230 -8.02 5.57 6.54
CA TYR A 230 -8.30 4.17 6.24
C TYR A 230 -7.38 3.26 7.04
N PHE A 231 -7.81 2.01 7.23
CA PHE A 231 -7.02 0.98 7.87
C PHE A 231 -6.80 -0.18 6.91
N PHE A 232 -5.53 -0.49 6.63
CA PHE A 232 -5.13 -1.49 5.64
C PHE A 232 -4.38 -2.65 6.25
N MET A 233 -4.62 -3.86 5.76
CA MET A 233 -3.86 -5.05 6.16
C MET A 233 -3.41 -5.83 4.91
N GLY A 234 -2.28 -6.52 5.03
CA GLY A 234 -1.80 -7.40 3.97
C GLY A 234 -2.38 -8.81 4.11
N ASP A 235 -2.56 -9.50 3.00
CA ASP A 235 -3.12 -10.85 2.96
C ASP A 235 -2.18 -11.87 3.61
N ASN A 236 -0.86 -11.66 3.51
CA ASN A 236 0.14 -12.43 4.23
C ASN A 236 0.48 -11.78 5.58
N SER A 237 -0.27 -12.14 6.60
CA SER A 237 -0.17 -11.48 7.91
C SER A 237 1.18 -11.66 8.60
N ASN A 238 1.91 -12.74 8.32
CA ASN A 238 3.22 -13.03 8.88
C ASN A 238 4.32 -12.14 8.33
N HIS A 239 4.18 -11.72 7.07
CA HIS A 239 5.18 -10.97 6.31
C HIS A 239 4.66 -9.60 5.86
N SER A 240 3.60 -9.09 6.49
CA SER A 240 3.04 -7.78 6.19
C SER A 240 3.38 -6.74 7.25
N PHE A 241 4.01 -5.65 6.81
CA PHE A 241 4.08 -4.41 7.55
C PHE A 241 2.95 -3.51 7.06
N ASP A 242 1.90 -3.36 7.87
CA ASP A 242 0.66 -2.70 7.51
C ASP A 242 0.09 -1.88 8.69
N SER A 243 -1.16 -1.44 8.60
CA SER A 243 -1.78 -0.57 9.60
C SER A 243 -1.78 -1.13 11.02
N ARG A 244 -1.64 -2.45 11.20
CA ARG A 244 -1.41 -3.05 12.54
C ARG A 244 -0.13 -2.56 13.20
N TYR A 245 0.80 -2.00 12.42
CA TYR A 245 2.12 -1.53 12.87
C TYR A 245 2.30 -0.03 12.72
N PHE A 246 1.82 0.58 11.64
CA PHE A 246 2.01 2.01 11.37
C PHE A 246 0.74 2.86 11.53
N GLY A 247 -0.42 2.24 11.81
CA GLY A 247 -1.67 2.93 12.06
C GLY A 247 -2.42 3.34 10.79
N PHE A 248 -3.14 4.42 10.88
CA PHE A 248 -4.07 4.88 9.85
C PHE A 248 -3.38 5.56 8.66
N VAL A 249 -3.98 5.40 7.50
CA VAL A 249 -3.52 6.02 6.24
C VAL A 249 -4.50 7.14 5.88
N PRO A 250 -4.04 8.40 5.76
CA PRO A 250 -4.92 9.48 5.35
C PRO A 250 -5.46 9.28 3.92
N GLU A 251 -6.70 9.71 3.68
CA GLU A 251 -7.37 9.62 2.38
C GLU A 251 -6.53 10.19 1.23
N LYS A 252 -5.87 11.33 1.45
CA LYS A 252 -5.00 11.96 0.46
C LYS A 252 -3.83 11.09 -0.02
N ASN A 253 -3.50 10.04 0.72
CA ASN A 253 -2.44 9.09 0.36
C ASN A 253 -2.92 8.04 -0.65
N ILE A 254 -4.24 7.90 -0.87
CA ILE A 254 -4.80 6.92 -1.79
C ILE A 254 -4.37 7.27 -3.21
N VAL A 255 -3.83 6.28 -3.91
CA VAL A 255 -3.41 6.39 -5.31
C VAL A 255 -4.47 5.82 -6.24
N GLY A 256 -4.91 4.59 -5.99
CA GLY A 256 -5.85 3.90 -6.87
C GLY A 256 -5.98 2.41 -6.58
N GLY A 257 -6.64 1.69 -7.47
CA GLY A 257 -6.79 0.24 -7.43
C GLY A 257 -5.84 -0.48 -8.40
N PRO A 258 -5.29 -1.66 -8.05
CA PRO A 258 -4.53 -2.46 -9.00
C PRO A 258 -5.50 -3.06 -10.04
N LEU A 259 -5.34 -2.67 -11.29
CA LEU A 259 -6.21 -3.10 -12.38
C LEU A 259 -5.72 -4.41 -13.03
N LEU A 260 -4.43 -4.49 -13.28
CA LEU A 260 -3.84 -5.55 -14.09
C LEU A 260 -2.41 -5.85 -13.67
N ILE A 261 -2.09 -7.14 -13.54
CA ILE A 261 -0.70 -7.63 -13.52
C ILE A 261 -0.24 -7.74 -14.97
N PHE A 262 0.72 -6.92 -15.39
CA PHE A 262 1.21 -6.96 -16.77
C PHE A 262 2.56 -7.68 -16.94
N TRP A 263 3.23 -7.99 -15.82
CA TRP A 263 4.48 -8.73 -15.78
C TRP A 263 4.63 -9.43 -14.42
N PRO A 264 5.16 -10.65 -14.35
CA PRO A 264 5.60 -11.50 -15.48
C PRO A 264 4.41 -12.09 -16.27
N PHE A 265 4.65 -12.48 -17.52
CA PHE A 265 3.57 -12.94 -18.42
C PHE A 265 2.85 -14.21 -17.96
N ASN A 266 3.49 -15.05 -17.15
CA ASN A 266 2.83 -16.21 -16.54
C ASN A 266 1.82 -15.83 -15.44
N HIS A 267 1.84 -14.60 -14.93
CA HIS A 267 0.88 -14.03 -13.96
C HIS A 267 -0.01 -12.96 -14.60
N PHE A 268 0.04 -12.81 -15.93
CA PHE A 268 -0.74 -11.79 -16.62
C PHE A 268 -2.25 -11.97 -16.38
N GLY A 269 -2.90 -10.96 -15.84
CA GLY A 269 -4.33 -10.99 -15.56
C GLY A 269 -4.79 -9.84 -14.66
N THR A 270 -6.09 -9.77 -14.45
CA THR A 270 -6.68 -8.84 -13.47
C THR A 270 -6.34 -9.29 -12.05
N VAL A 271 -6.12 -8.32 -11.17
CA VAL A 271 -5.98 -8.61 -9.74
C VAL A 271 -7.35 -8.98 -9.21
N ASN A 272 -7.51 -10.22 -8.78
CA ASN A 272 -8.74 -10.67 -8.13
C ASN A 272 -8.68 -10.32 -6.65
N SER A 273 -9.67 -9.58 -6.16
CA SER A 273 -9.82 -9.28 -4.73
C SER A 273 -10.38 -10.46 -3.93
N ASP A 274 -10.97 -11.45 -4.62
CA ASP A 274 -11.41 -12.67 -3.95
C ASP A 274 -10.19 -13.51 -3.57
N LEU A 275 -10.20 -14.05 -2.37
CA LEU A 275 -9.11 -14.90 -1.92
C LEU A 275 -9.07 -16.18 -2.76
N PRO A 276 -7.89 -16.60 -3.22
CA PRO A 276 -7.77 -17.91 -3.84
C PRO A 276 -8.11 -18.98 -2.79
N ALA A 277 -9.03 -19.88 -3.16
CA ALA A 277 -9.31 -21.05 -2.35
C ALA A 277 -8.03 -21.90 -2.29
N ASP A 278 -7.52 -22.16 -1.08
CA ASP A 278 -6.46 -23.10 -0.75
C ASP A 278 -5.19 -23.00 -1.63
N THR A 279 -4.31 -22.07 -1.31
CA THR A 279 -2.93 -22.11 -1.81
C THR A 279 -1.98 -22.51 -0.68
N GLU A 280 -1.37 -23.69 -0.81
CA GLU A 280 -0.23 -24.09 0.03
C GLU A 280 0.91 -23.07 -0.18
N GLU A 281 1.57 -22.69 0.92
CA GLU A 281 2.77 -21.86 0.85
C GLU A 281 3.83 -22.53 -0.04
N PRO A 282 4.55 -21.77 -0.87
CA PRO A 282 5.62 -22.31 -1.72
C PRO A 282 6.85 -22.75 -0.93
#